data_fcf5de8e92e4c9a920074c685bafb297
#
_entry.id   fcf5de8e92e4c9a920074c685bafb297
#
_cell.length_a   1.000
_cell.length_b   1.000
_cell.length_c   1.000
_cell.angle_alpha   90.00
_cell.angle_beta   90.00
_cell.angle_gamma   90.00
#
_symmetry.space_group_name_H-M   'P 1'
#
loop_
_entity.id
_entity.type
_entity.pdbx_description
1 polymer ?
#
loop_
_entity_poly.entity_id
_entity_poly.type
_entity_poly.pdbx_seq_one_letter_code
_entity_poly.pdbx_strand_id
1 'polypeptide(L)'
;MSYNNDDDYRRQRHVHEIQGSVEIAEPREEPHNHRFATVSGEAIPYGAGDHYHEVAFRTDFYEDHFHEFCGRTSGAICVGGGRHVHFLESVTTVNDGHRHKFRVATLIENPIGEDC
;
A
#
# COMPACT_ATOMS: atom_id res chain seq x y z
N MET A 1 10.11 15.49 25.89
CA MET A 1 9.97 15.22 25.47
C MET A 1 10.12 14.57 25.29
N SER A 2 9.90 14.45 25.57
CA SER A 2 9.79 14.14 25.24
C SER A 2 9.75 13.56 24.99
N TYR A 3 9.60 13.69 25.25
CA TYR A 3 9.21 13.16 24.93
C TYR A 3 9.43 12.31 24.78
N ASN A 4 9.91 12.01 25.34
CA ASN A 4 9.91 11.32 25.01
C ASN A 4 9.34 10.55 24.58
N ASN A 5 8.90 10.16 24.94
CA ASN A 5 7.90 9.86 24.28
C ASN A 5 7.79 10.44 22.99
N ASP A 6 8.22 11.52 22.71
CA ASP A 6 8.22 12.15 21.45
C ASP A 6 8.92 11.33 20.40
N ASP A 7 10.01 10.73 20.73
CA ASP A 7 10.74 9.92 19.81
C ASP A 7 9.95 8.71 19.38
N ASP A 8 9.32 8.04 20.31
CA ASP A 8 8.53 6.88 19.98
C ASP A 8 7.39 7.25 19.09
N TYR A 9 6.76 8.35 19.38
CA TYR A 9 5.65 8.79 18.60
C TYR A 9 6.08 9.09 17.18
N ARG A 10 7.18 9.75 16.98
CA ARG A 10 7.64 10.06 15.64
C ARG A 10 8.02 8.84 14.86
N ARG A 11 8.56 7.82 15.50
CA ARG A 11 8.90 6.60 14.78
C ARG A 11 7.69 5.89 14.26
N GLN A 12 6.52 6.14 14.84
CA GLN A 12 5.30 5.54 14.34
C GLN A 12 4.68 6.34 13.22
N ARG A 13 5.26 7.51 12.92
CA ARG A 13 4.64 8.39 11.97
C ARG A 13 5.35 8.34 10.64
N HIS A 14 5.33 7.23 10.03
CA HIS A 14 5.88 7.10 8.68
C HIS A 14 4.83 6.53 7.77
N VAL A 15 5.02 6.76 6.48
CA VAL A 15 4.13 6.28 5.44
C VAL A 15 4.97 5.63 4.36
N HIS A 16 4.33 4.93 3.46
CA HIS A 16 4.99 4.26 2.35
C HIS A 16 4.32 4.69 1.06
N GLU A 17 5.12 4.84 0.02
CA GLU A 17 4.62 5.07 -1.32
C GLU A 17 4.33 3.72 -1.95
N ILE A 18 3.30 3.65 -2.76
CA ILE A 18 2.84 2.41 -3.34
C ILE A 18 2.45 2.68 -4.78
N GLN A 19 2.96 1.86 -5.69
CA GLN A 19 2.47 1.93 -7.06
C GLN A 19 2.49 0.54 -7.65
N GLY A 20 1.57 0.28 -8.54
CA GLY A 20 1.48 -1.04 -9.10
C GLY A 20 0.45 -1.13 -10.19
N SER A 21 0.25 -2.36 -10.65
CA SER A 21 -0.74 -2.68 -11.67
C SER A 21 -1.60 -3.80 -11.14
N VAL A 22 -2.89 -3.75 -11.48
CA VAL A 22 -3.75 -4.88 -11.19
C VAL A 22 -3.53 -5.95 -12.26
N GLU A 23 -3.98 -7.16 -11.99
CA GLU A 23 -3.85 -8.24 -12.95
C GLU A 23 -4.93 -8.09 -14.00
N ILE A 24 -4.69 -8.71 -15.15
CA ILE A 24 -5.64 -8.63 -16.25
C ILE A 24 -6.91 -9.38 -15.88
N ALA A 25 -8.04 -8.79 -16.20
CA ALA A 25 -9.34 -9.41 -16.00
C ALA A 25 -10.04 -9.51 -17.34
N GLU A 26 -11.07 -10.35 -17.38
CA GLU A 26 -11.90 -10.55 -18.57
C GLU A 26 -11.08 -10.97 -19.78
N PRO A 27 -10.22 -11.98 -19.64
CA PRO A 27 -9.31 -12.33 -20.73
C PRO A 27 -9.99 -12.80 -21.99
N ARG A 28 -11.25 -13.19 -21.93
CA ARG A 28 -11.94 -13.68 -23.11
C ARG A 28 -12.79 -12.63 -23.77
N GLU A 29 -13.15 -11.59 -23.04
CA GLU A 29 -14.02 -10.57 -23.58
C GLU A 29 -13.27 -9.32 -23.92
N GLU A 30 -12.79 -8.65 -22.91
CA GLU A 30 -12.08 -7.41 -23.13
C GLU A 30 -10.95 -7.35 -22.13
N PRO A 31 -9.86 -8.06 -22.42
CA PRO A 31 -8.75 -8.12 -21.46
C PRO A 31 -8.12 -6.75 -21.27
N HIS A 32 -7.94 -6.37 -20.02
CA HIS A 32 -7.32 -5.09 -19.70
C HIS A 32 -6.83 -5.11 -18.27
N ASN A 33 -6.01 -4.13 -17.94
CA ASN A 33 -5.62 -3.91 -16.56
C ASN A 33 -5.62 -2.41 -16.27
N HIS A 34 -5.31 -2.07 -15.04
CA HIS A 34 -5.26 -0.70 -14.58
C HIS A 34 -4.01 -0.49 -13.77
N ARG A 35 -3.62 0.74 -13.60
CA ARG A 35 -2.50 1.10 -12.76
C ARG A 35 -2.97 1.96 -11.61
N PHE A 36 -2.20 1.97 -10.55
CA PHE A 36 -2.55 2.76 -9.38
C PHE A 36 -1.29 3.25 -8.67
N ALA A 37 -1.45 4.33 -7.92
CA ALA A 37 -0.41 4.86 -7.09
C ALA A 37 -1.06 5.58 -5.92
N THR A 38 -0.45 5.48 -4.76
CA THR A 38 -1.00 6.13 -3.59
C THR A 38 0.08 6.21 -2.51
N VAL A 39 -0.26 6.85 -1.41
CA VAL A 39 0.58 6.89 -0.23
C VAL A 39 -0.26 6.33 0.91
N SER A 40 0.32 5.43 1.68
CA SER A 40 -0.41 4.79 2.77
C SER A 40 -0.69 5.77 3.90
N GLY A 41 -1.57 5.37 4.82
CA GLY A 41 -1.70 6.06 6.08
C GLY A 41 -0.51 5.78 6.97
N GLU A 42 -0.51 6.37 8.14
CA GLU A 42 0.59 6.21 9.08
C GLU A 42 0.55 4.83 9.70
N ALA A 43 1.66 4.44 10.32
CA ALA A 43 1.79 3.14 10.92
C ALA A 43 0.77 2.95 12.04
N ILE A 44 0.16 1.78 12.08
CA ILE A 44 -0.79 1.41 13.13
C ILE A 44 -0.17 0.23 13.85
N PRO A 45 0.21 0.41 15.12
CA PRO A 45 0.85 -0.68 15.85
C PRO A 45 -0.07 -1.86 16.06
N TYR A 46 0.50 -3.05 16.02
CA TYR A 46 -0.22 -4.22 16.41
C TYR A 46 0.80 -5.29 16.78
N GLY A 47 0.48 -6.06 17.81
CA GLY A 47 1.41 -7.05 18.29
C GLY A 47 2.64 -6.41 18.88
N ALA A 48 3.65 -7.21 19.13
CA ALA A 48 4.85 -6.76 19.79
C ALA A 48 5.81 -6.21 18.76
N GLY A 49 5.84 -4.90 18.63
CA GLY A 49 6.85 -4.27 17.77
C GLY A 49 6.54 -4.30 16.30
N ASP A 50 5.35 -4.68 15.92
CA ASP A 50 4.98 -4.70 14.52
C ASP A 50 3.92 -3.64 14.24
N HIS A 51 3.62 -3.42 12.98
CA HIS A 51 2.64 -2.43 12.59
C HIS A 51 2.16 -2.72 11.18
N TYR A 52 1.07 -2.09 10.79
CA TYR A 52 0.58 -2.17 9.42
C TYR A 52 0.12 -0.78 9.01
N HIS A 53 -0.23 -0.62 7.76
CA HIS A 53 -0.71 0.65 7.22
C HIS A 53 -2.03 0.43 6.51
N GLU A 54 -2.91 1.40 6.61
CA GLU A 54 -4.12 1.38 5.81
C GLU A 54 -3.82 1.98 4.45
N VAL A 55 -4.47 1.45 3.43
CA VAL A 55 -4.21 1.83 2.05
C VAL A 55 -5.52 1.99 1.33
N ALA A 56 -5.63 3.06 0.57
CA ALA A 56 -6.79 3.26 -0.29
C ALA A 56 -6.28 3.80 -1.61
N PHE A 57 -6.85 3.34 -2.70
CA PHE A 57 -6.46 3.88 -3.99
C PHE A 57 -7.61 3.76 -4.98
N ARG A 58 -7.47 4.51 -6.05
CA ARG A 58 -8.34 4.44 -7.21
C ARG A 58 -7.44 4.24 -8.40
N THR A 59 -7.83 3.35 -9.29
CA THR A 59 -7.02 3.06 -10.47
C THR A 59 -7.24 4.14 -11.53
N ASP A 60 -6.41 4.10 -12.55
CA ASP A 60 -6.66 4.90 -13.73
C ASP A 60 -7.88 4.36 -14.46
N PHE A 61 -8.35 5.13 -15.43
CA PHE A 61 -9.50 4.74 -16.23
C PHE A 61 -9.07 3.81 -17.35
N TYR A 62 -9.95 2.89 -17.65
CA TYR A 62 -9.86 2.13 -18.90
C TYR A 62 -11.22 2.31 -19.54
N GLU A 63 -11.25 3.01 -20.67
CA GLU A 63 -12.47 3.38 -21.33
C GLU A 63 -13.35 4.19 -20.38
N ASP A 64 -14.36 3.61 -19.80
CA ASP A 64 -15.28 4.41 -19.01
C ASP A 64 -15.38 3.95 -17.56
N HIS A 65 -14.40 3.25 -17.05
CA HIS A 65 -14.50 2.79 -15.65
C HIS A 65 -13.15 2.80 -14.95
N PHE A 66 -13.19 2.74 -13.63
CA PHE A 66 -12.03 2.56 -12.79
C PHE A 66 -12.45 1.71 -11.60
N HIS A 67 -11.48 1.28 -10.83
CA HIS A 67 -11.75 0.47 -9.64
C HIS A 67 -11.10 1.12 -8.43
N GLU A 68 -11.56 0.72 -7.27
CA GLU A 68 -11.04 1.26 -6.03
C GLU A 68 -10.67 0.12 -5.09
N PHE A 69 -9.90 0.47 -4.07
CA PHE A 69 -9.55 -0.46 -3.02
C PHE A 69 -9.39 0.28 -1.71
N CYS A 70 -9.74 -0.39 -0.62
CA CYS A 70 -9.55 0.13 0.71
C CYS A 70 -9.27 -1.05 1.63
N GLY A 71 -8.16 -1.03 2.32
CA GLY A 71 -7.79 -2.13 3.18
C GLY A 71 -6.49 -1.81 3.91
N ARG A 72 -5.74 -2.86 4.27
CA ARG A 72 -4.51 -2.67 5.02
C ARG A 72 -3.44 -3.64 4.55
N THR A 73 -2.20 -3.28 4.84
CA THR A 73 -1.05 -4.09 4.43
C THR A 73 -0.80 -5.20 5.41
N SER A 74 0.13 -6.07 5.06
CA SER A 74 0.73 -7.01 6.00
C SER A 74 1.58 -6.26 7.00
N GLY A 75 2.17 -7.00 7.94
CA GLY A 75 3.15 -6.45 8.85
C GLY A 75 4.43 -6.07 8.12
N ALA A 76 5.38 -5.53 8.87
CA ALA A 76 6.62 -5.03 8.33
C ALA A 76 7.55 -6.16 7.92
N ILE A 77 8.25 -5.98 6.82
CA ILE A 77 9.23 -6.94 6.33
C ILE A 77 10.54 -6.19 6.18
N CYS A 78 11.52 -6.54 6.99
CA CYS A 78 12.80 -5.84 7.01
C CYS A 78 13.55 -6.08 5.72
N VAL A 79 14.13 -5.00 5.17
CA VAL A 79 14.91 -5.11 3.95
C VAL A 79 16.33 -4.58 4.15
N GLY A 80 16.75 -4.38 5.39
CA GLY A 80 18.10 -3.92 5.67
C GLY A 80 18.16 -2.42 5.86
N GLY A 81 19.25 -1.95 6.44
CA GLY A 81 19.46 -0.53 6.62
C GLY A 81 18.45 0.13 7.54
N GLY A 82 17.80 -0.64 8.39
CA GLY A 82 16.79 -0.09 9.27
C GLY A 82 15.47 0.21 8.57
N ARG A 83 15.29 -0.28 7.36
CA ARG A 83 14.10 0.03 6.57
C ARG A 83 13.28 -1.22 6.33
N HIS A 84 12.05 -1.00 5.92
CA HIS A 84 11.13 -2.12 5.73
C HIS A 84 10.15 -1.81 4.62
N VAL A 85 9.45 -2.86 4.19
CA VAL A 85 8.35 -2.73 3.25
C VAL A 85 7.18 -3.55 3.80
N HIS A 86 6.04 -3.45 3.14
CA HIS A 86 4.85 -4.23 3.47
C HIS A 86 4.30 -4.80 2.18
N PHE A 87 3.66 -5.95 2.30
CA PHE A 87 2.98 -6.55 1.15
C PHE A 87 1.49 -6.28 1.25
N LEU A 88 0.85 -6.27 0.10
CA LEU A 88 -0.60 -6.12 0.03
C LEU A 88 -1.09 -6.96 -1.15
N GLU A 89 -2.02 -7.86 -0.87
CA GLU A 89 -2.56 -8.72 -1.90
C GLU A 89 -4.06 -8.80 -1.68
N SER A 90 -4.86 -8.43 -2.67
CA SER A 90 -6.30 -8.39 -2.50
C SER A 90 -6.98 -8.25 -3.86
N VAL A 91 -8.21 -7.75 -3.85
CA VAL A 91 -8.97 -7.50 -5.07
C VAL A 91 -9.57 -6.11 -4.98
N THR A 92 -9.80 -5.53 -6.13
CA THR A 92 -10.44 -4.22 -6.22
C THR A 92 -11.95 -4.36 -6.06
N THR A 93 -12.63 -3.22 -6.02
CA THR A 93 -14.09 -3.20 -6.09
C THR A 93 -14.57 -3.77 -7.42
N VAL A 94 -15.85 -4.14 -7.44
CA VAL A 94 -16.49 -4.58 -8.67
C VAL A 94 -17.06 -3.36 -9.37
N ASN A 95 -16.58 -3.12 -10.56
CA ASN A 95 -17.07 -2.02 -11.40
C ASN A 95 -17.16 -2.55 -12.82
N ASP A 96 -18.20 -2.13 -13.50
CA ASP A 96 -18.42 -2.58 -14.88
C ASP A 96 -18.44 -4.10 -15.00
N GLY A 97 -19.02 -4.75 -13.98
CA GLY A 97 -19.22 -6.19 -14.00
C GLY A 97 -18.02 -7.05 -13.67
N HIS A 98 -16.92 -6.46 -13.24
CA HIS A 98 -15.74 -7.27 -12.93
C HIS A 98 -14.87 -6.59 -11.89
N ARG A 99 -13.90 -7.33 -11.38
CA ARG A 99 -12.89 -6.82 -10.45
C ARG A 99 -11.55 -7.39 -10.84
N HIS A 100 -10.49 -6.83 -10.30
CA HIS A 100 -9.14 -7.25 -10.60
C HIS A 100 -8.45 -7.68 -9.31
N LYS A 101 -7.67 -8.74 -9.41
CA LYS A 101 -6.75 -9.09 -8.33
C LYS A 101 -5.50 -8.24 -8.46
N PHE A 102 -4.82 -8.05 -7.36
CA PHE A 102 -3.53 -7.35 -7.41
C PHE A 102 -2.68 -7.79 -6.24
N ARG A 103 -1.39 -7.60 -6.38
CA ARG A 103 -0.44 -7.73 -5.29
C ARG A 103 0.66 -6.74 -5.52
N VAL A 104 1.18 -6.20 -4.45
CA VAL A 104 2.16 -5.14 -4.55
C VAL A 104 2.94 -5.08 -3.25
N ALA A 105 4.19 -4.64 -3.35
CA ALA A 105 5.00 -4.32 -2.18
C ALA A 105 5.10 -2.80 -2.12
N THR A 106 5.07 -2.25 -0.92
CA THR A 106 5.28 -0.82 -0.77
C THR A 106 6.75 -0.52 -1.03
N LEU A 107 7.05 0.73 -1.30
CA LEU A 107 8.43 1.18 -1.29
C LEU A 107 8.87 1.38 0.15
N ILE A 108 10.17 1.62 0.34
CA ILE A 108 10.68 1.79 1.70
C ILE A 108 10.16 3.09 2.30
N GLU A 109 10.14 3.14 3.62
CA GLU A 109 9.75 4.37 4.28
C GLU A 109 10.89 5.37 4.22
N ASN A 110 10.54 6.65 4.26
CA ASN A 110 11.50 7.73 4.34
C ASN A 110 12.61 7.62 3.30
N PRO A 111 12.25 7.54 2.02
CA PRO A 111 13.27 7.29 0.99
C PRO A 111 14.27 8.43 0.84
N ILE A 112 13.92 9.63 1.27
CA ILE A 112 14.83 10.75 1.13
C ILE A 112 15.52 11.06 2.45
N GLY A 113 15.28 10.32 3.49
CA GLY A 113 15.88 10.57 4.78
C GLY A 113 17.28 10.03 4.83
N GLU A 114 18.08 10.59 5.76
CA GLU A 114 19.38 10.21 5.87
C GLU A 114 19.57 9.23 6.82
N ASP A 115 18.84 8.80 7.56
CA ASP A 115 19.14 7.98 8.45
C ASP A 115 18.69 6.97 8.61
N CYS A 116 18.90 6.30 9.08
CA CYS A 116 18.51 5.13 9.34
C CYS A 116 18.97 4.61 10.47
#